data_0aac3baa97be0c7bad6a71a93c627aba
#
_entry.id   0aac3baa97be0c7bad6a71a93c627aba
#
_cell.length_a   1.000
_cell.length_b   1.000
_cell.length_c   1.000
_cell.angle_alpha   90.00
_cell.angle_beta   90.00
_cell.angle_gamma   90.00
#
_symmetry.space_group_name_H-M   'P 1'
#
loop_
_entity.id
_entity.type
_entity.pdbx_description
1 polymer ?
#
loop_
_entity_poly.entity_id
_entity_poly.type
_entity_poly.pdbx_seq_one_letter_code
_entity_poly.pdbx_strand_id
1 'polypeptide(L)'
;MGDSGDRGAGQRDRDGHFDRRQDDDGPPKTVLEMIRRMTSPRPGAAGHVAAVTELASHHVLAVGLSARALARARELGFTVVHSSSLGHGHARVTQLVPPPGLDMVGASELLRAEFPGAQVGLNYAYRPYRNATGDKGDGVARAQGVRQATIGGCSPERCYGPGIIGWQQKLRACAKDARIGVIDTSADVGHPALKGRRIEFGDFLPKGVEPAAGAHGTGVLTILAGNPNSGTPGLIPDAHFFAANVYRSDEGGQPVADTLTLLKAIDWMGASHVAVVNMSLSGPNDKLLERAIADMSARGVVFVAAAGNGGPGAPPSYPAAYADVVAVTAVDKNLRGYIHANHGEYIDIAAPGVDIWTALPNALEGYQSGTSFAAPHVTAILAAVQGRVRDKTKEGYLRVVSTRDLGPPGRDNIYGRGLALAPAACSHDENPGGWITSVVEPSPTTSPSIISRPAAYK
;
A
#
# COMPACT_ATOMS: atom_id res chain seq x y z
N MET A 1 -46.00 -19.58 61.68
CA MET A 1 -47.25 -18.89 61.37
C MET A 1 -47.17 -18.62 59.89
N GLY A 2 -47.73 -19.39 59.15
CA GLY A 2 -49.03 -19.70 58.59
C GLY A 2 -48.87 -19.40 57.11
N ASP A 3 -48.93 -20.19 56.24
CA ASP A 3 -49.72 -21.32 55.79
C ASP A 3 -50.42 -21.02 54.46
N SER A 4 -50.50 -22.06 53.66
CA SER A 4 -51.43 -22.32 52.54
C SER A 4 -51.17 -21.52 51.24
N GLY A 5 -50.86 -22.07 50.12
CA GLY A 5 -51.49 -23.28 49.53
C GLY A 5 -52.56 -22.82 48.53
N ASP A 6 -52.33 -22.96 47.26
CA ASP A 6 -53.38 -23.65 46.49
C ASP A 6 -52.84 -24.15 45.12
N ARG A 7 -53.36 -25.29 44.75
CA ARG A 7 -53.07 -26.03 43.53
C ARG A 7 -54.14 -25.70 42.50
N GLY A 8 -53.67 -25.35 41.32
CA GLY A 8 -54.54 -25.29 40.14
C GLY A 8 -54.04 -26.23 39.07
N ALA A 9 -54.68 -27.39 38.99
CA ALA A 9 -54.52 -28.32 37.90
C ALA A 9 -55.25 -27.79 36.66
N GLY A 10 -54.69 -27.98 35.51
CA GLY A 10 -55.42 -27.63 34.31
C GLY A 10 -54.78 -28.15 33.04
N GLN A 11 -55.33 -29.07 32.51
CA GLN A 11 -55.60 -29.52 31.15
C GLN A 11 -54.40 -29.68 30.22
N ARG A 12 -54.13 -30.93 29.95
CA ARG A 12 -53.45 -31.43 28.76
C ARG A 12 -54.42 -31.44 27.61
N ASP A 13 -54.18 -30.69 26.56
CA ASP A 13 -54.79 -30.93 25.26
C ASP A 13 -53.86 -31.83 24.46
N ARG A 14 -54.42 -32.92 24.03
CA ARG A 14 -53.88 -33.87 23.08
C ARG A 14 -53.97 -33.18 21.72
N ASP A 15 -52.80 -32.92 21.10
CA ASP A 15 -52.52 -33.22 19.69
C ASP A 15 -51.08 -32.82 19.40
N GLY A 16 -50.20 -33.81 19.51
CA GLY A 16 -48.78 -33.66 19.19
C GLY A 16 -48.57 -33.58 17.67
N HIS A 17 -48.44 -32.41 17.16
CA HIS A 17 -47.68 -32.18 15.94
C HIS A 17 -46.47 -31.34 16.25
N PHE A 18 -45.34 -31.99 16.50
CA PHE A 18 -44.01 -31.41 16.35
C PHE A 18 -43.82 -31.23 14.85
N ASP A 19 -44.00 -30.00 14.37
CA ASP A 19 -43.52 -29.56 13.07
C ASP A 19 -41.98 -29.53 13.13
N ARG A 20 -41.37 -30.68 12.86
CA ARG A 20 -39.93 -30.77 12.56
C ARG A 20 -39.74 -30.10 11.21
N ARG A 21 -39.45 -28.80 11.25
CA ARG A 21 -38.75 -28.20 10.14
C ARG A 21 -37.44 -28.96 9.99
N GLN A 22 -37.38 -29.82 9.01
CA GLN A 22 -36.15 -30.43 8.53
C GLN A 22 -35.28 -29.27 8.02
N ASP A 23 -34.33 -28.87 8.83
CA ASP A 23 -33.19 -28.11 8.35
C ASP A 23 -32.47 -29.05 7.39
N ASP A 24 -32.62 -28.79 6.08
CA ASP A 24 -31.98 -29.52 5.00
C ASP A 24 -30.53 -29.04 4.92
N ASP A 25 -29.68 -29.54 5.83
CA ASP A 25 -28.26 -29.21 5.98
C ASP A 25 -27.39 -29.89 4.94
N GLY A 26 -27.98 -30.43 3.89
CA GLY A 26 -27.20 -30.98 2.76
C GLY A 26 -26.48 -29.87 1.95
N PRO A 27 -25.37 -30.21 1.25
CA PRO A 27 -24.72 -29.24 0.37
C PRO A 27 -25.69 -28.76 -0.70
N PRO A 28 -25.68 -27.46 -1.05
CA PRO A 28 -26.60 -26.90 -2.03
C PRO A 28 -26.43 -27.57 -3.39
N LYS A 29 -27.53 -28.04 -3.97
CA LYS A 29 -27.54 -28.81 -5.22
C LYS A 29 -27.51 -27.91 -6.48
N THR A 30 -27.82 -26.63 -6.33
CA THR A 30 -27.83 -25.67 -7.44
C THR A 30 -27.18 -24.36 -7.05
N VAL A 31 -26.64 -23.63 -8.04
CA VAL A 31 -26.08 -22.27 -7.89
C VAL A 31 -27.13 -21.33 -7.29
N LEU A 32 -28.38 -21.45 -7.72
CA LEU A 32 -29.49 -20.61 -7.24
C LEU A 32 -29.77 -20.84 -5.76
N GLU A 33 -29.70 -22.09 -5.31
CA GLU A 33 -29.87 -22.47 -3.90
C GLU A 33 -28.70 -22.00 -3.04
N MET A 34 -27.47 -22.04 -3.55
CA MET A 34 -26.28 -21.51 -2.93
C MET A 34 -26.36 -19.98 -2.75
N ILE A 35 -26.76 -19.25 -3.81
CA ILE A 35 -26.99 -17.80 -3.78
C ILE A 35 -28.13 -17.49 -2.76
N ARG A 36 -29.22 -18.23 -2.75
CA ARG A 36 -30.35 -18.02 -1.85
C ARG A 36 -29.97 -18.23 -0.39
N ARG A 37 -29.13 -19.23 -0.05
CA ARG A 37 -28.61 -19.45 1.31
C ARG A 37 -27.68 -18.32 1.75
N MET A 38 -26.86 -17.75 0.85
CA MET A 38 -25.96 -16.62 1.14
C MET A 38 -26.70 -15.29 1.28
N THR A 39 -27.80 -15.09 0.57
CA THR A 39 -28.60 -13.85 0.62
C THR A 39 -29.71 -13.87 1.66
N SER A 40 -29.98 -15.03 2.30
CA SER A 40 -30.96 -15.11 3.38
C SER A 40 -30.44 -14.42 4.64
N PRO A 41 -31.22 -13.53 5.30
CA PRO A 41 -30.78 -12.87 6.53
C PRO A 41 -30.52 -13.92 7.62
N ARG A 42 -29.29 -14.02 8.09
CA ARG A 42 -28.97 -14.85 9.27
C ARG A 42 -29.54 -14.17 10.52
N PRO A 43 -30.39 -14.84 11.33
CA PRO A 43 -30.82 -14.29 12.61
C PRO A 43 -29.58 -14.11 13.50
N GLY A 44 -29.24 -12.89 13.88
CA GLY A 44 -28.13 -12.55 14.77
C GLY A 44 -26.96 -11.78 14.15
N ALA A 45 -26.95 -11.51 12.85
CA ALA A 45 -25.89 -10.72 12.19
C ALA A 45 -26.18 -9.20 12.19
N ALA A 46 -26.85 -8.69 13.22
CA ALA A 46 -26.98 -7.25 13.44
C ALA A 46 -25.73 -6.73 14.15
N GLY A 47 -24.62 -6.59 13.43
CA GLY A 47 -23.44 -6.04 14.05
C GLY A 47 -22.15 -6.24 13.25
N HIS A 48 -22.11 -5.94 11.98
CA HIS A 48 -20.90 -5.54 11.25
C HIS A 48 -21.27 -5.18 9.79
N VAL A 49 -22.21 -4.26 9.62
CA VAL A 49 -22.14 -3.39 8.45
C VAL A 49 -21.10 -2.34 8.81
N ALA A 50 -19.83 -2.76 8.87
CA ALA A 50 -18.75 -1.82 8.68
C ALA A 50 -19.09 -1.08 7.39
N ALA A 51 -19.14 0.24 7.45
CA ALA A 51 -19.40 1.12 6.33
C ALA A 51 -18.76 0.50 5.09
N VAL A 52 -19.56 0.28 4.02
CA VAL A 52 -19.05 -0.22 2.74
C VAL A 52 -18.04 0.82 2.32
N THR A 53 -16.81 0.57 2.68
CA THR A 53 -15.66 1.39 2.38
C THR A 53 -15.66 1.54 0.87
N GLU A 54 -15.43 2.73 0.37
CA GLU A 54 -15.51 3.07 -1.04
C GLU A 54 -14.90 1.97 -1.91
N LEU A 55 -15.72 1.29 -2.68
CA LEU A 55 -15.26 0.38 -3.72
C LEU A 55 -14.88 1.21 -4.95
N ALA A 56 -13.73 0.92 -5.54
CA ALA A 56 -13.30 1.56 -6.78
C ALA A 56 -14.10 1.07 -7.99
N SER A 57 -14.64 -0.15 -7.88
CA SER A 57 -15.50 -0.76 -8.90
C SER A 57 -16.29 -1.92 -8.30
N HIS A 58 -17.38 -2.32 -8.99
CA HIS A 58 -18.20 -3.48 -8.64
C HIS A 58 -17.56 -4.79 -9.15
N HIS A 59 -16.27 -4.99 -8.87
CA HIS A 59 -15.54 -6.20 -9.27
C HIS A 59 -14.95 -6.91 -8.05
N VAL A 60 -15.06 -8.24 -8.05
CA VAL A 60 -14.27 -9.09 -7.17
C VAL A 60 -12.94 -9.38 -7.85
N LEU A 61 -11.85 -9.29 -7.10
CA LEU A 61 -10.52 -9.65 -7.55
C LEU A 61 -10.18 -11.05 -7.05
N ALA A 62 -9.66 -11.88 -7.94
CA ALA A 62 -9.16 -13.21 -7.56
C ALA A 62 -7.75 -13.41 -8.11
N VAL A 63 -6.82 -13.77 -7.25
CA VAL A 63 -5.41 -14.05 -7.60
C VAL A 63 -5.18 -15.56 -7.52
N GLY A 64 -4.59 -16.12 -8.57
CA GLY A 64 -4.21 -17.55 -8.59
C GLY A 64 -5.30 -18.50 -9.09
N LEU A 65 -6.36 -18.03 -9.76
CA LEU A 65 -7.35 -18.92 -10.39
C LEU A 65 -6.72 -19.69 -11.55
N SER A 66 -6.84 -21.02 -11.52
CA SER A 66 -6.50 -21.90 -12.65
C SER A 66 -7.51 -21.75 -13.79
N ALA A 67 -7.19 -22.27 -14.98
CA ALA A 67 -8.11 -22.30 -16.09
C ALA A 67 -9.41 -23.05 -15.76
N ARG A 68 -9.31 -24.16 -15.01
CA ARG A 68 -10.47 -24.94 -14.53
C ARG A 68 -11.31 -24.11 -13.53
N ALA A 69 -10.67 -23.40 -12.61
CA ALA A 69 -11.35 -22.53 -11.67
C ALA A 69 -12.09 -21.37 -12.37
N LEU A 70 -11.48 -20.79 -13.41
CA LEU A 70 -12.13 -19.78 -14.24
C LEU A 70 -13.36 -20.31 -15.00
N ALA A 71 -13.29 -21.53 -15.54
CA ALA A 71 -14.46 -22.18 -16.15
C ALA A 71 -15.57 -22.37 -15.12
N ARG A 72 -15.23 -22.87 -13.94
CA ARG A 72 -16.17 -23.06 -12.84
C ARG A 72 -16.78 -21.73 -12.34
N ALA A 73 -16.00 -20.67 -12.25
CA ALA A 73 -16.53 -19.34 -11.89
C ALA A 73 -17.58 -18.86 -12.91
N ARG A 74 -17.37 -19.12 -14.21
CA ARG A 74 -18.38 -18.82 -15.24
C ARG A 74 -19.65 -19.64 -15.07
N GLU A 75 -19.55 -20.93 -14.73
CA GLU A 75 -20.72 -21.79 -14.44
C GLU A 75 -21.50 -21.26 -13.23
N LEU A 76 -20.82 -20.65 -12.25
CA LEU A 76 -21.42 -19.96 -11.11
C LEU A 76 -22.05 -18.60 -11.49
N GLY A 77 -21.99 -18.20 -12.75
CA GLY A 77 -22.59 -16.96 -13.27
C GLY A 77 -21.68 -15.74 -13.20
N PHE A 78 -20.39 -15.89 -12.79
CA PHE A 78 -19.45 -14.78 -12.82
C PHE A 78 -19.00 -14.44 -14.24
N THR A 79 -18.92 -13.14 -14.54
CA THR A 79 -18.35 -12.67 -15.80
C THR A 79 -16.90 -12.26 -15.59
N VAL A 80 -15.99 -12.84 -16.37
CA VAL A 80 -14.56 -12.44 -16.37
C VAL A 80 -14.42 -11.18 -17.23
N VAL A 81 -14.06 -10.07 -16.60
CA VAL A 81 -13.88 -8.77 -17.30
C VAL A 81 -12.45 -8.64 -17.81
N HIS A 82 -11.49 -8.92 -16.95
CA HIS A 82 -10.08 -8.77 -17.25
C HIS A 82 -9.26 -9.81 -16.50
N SER A 83 -8.17 -10.23 -17.10
CA SER A 83 -7.20 -11.09 -16.45
C SER A 83 -5.79 -10.71 -16.89
N SER A 84 -4.93 -10.37 -15.97
CA SER A 84 -3.52 -10.00 -16.21
C SER A 84 -2.58 -10.85 -15.39
N SER A 85 -1.42 -11.16 -15.97
CA SER A 85 -0.34 -11.80 -15.23
C SER A 85 0.33 -10.78 -14.33
N LEU A 86 0.67 -11.19 -13.11
CA LEU A 86 1.61 -10.51 -12.26
C LEU A 86 2.97 -11.15 -12.56
N GLY A 87 3.93 -10.35 -13.09
CA GLY A 87 5.11 -10.85 -13.81
C GLY A 87 6.10 -11.65 -12.96
N HIS A 88 6.14 -11.40 -11.64
CA HIS A 88 7.14 -12.00 -10.76
C HIS A 88 6.72 -13.30 -10.08
N GLY A 89 5.44 -13.59 -9.98
CA GLY A 89 4.94 -14.72 -9.23
C GLY A 89 4.24 -15.79 -10.06
N HIS A 90 4.20 -15.68 -11.39
CA HIS A 90 3.35 -16.51 -12.27
C HIS A 90 1.87 -16.47 -11.85
N ALA A 91 1.51 -15.63 -10.89
CA ALA A 91 0.15 -15.44 -10.44
C ALA A 91 -0.62 -14.58 -11.45
N ARG A 92 -1.88 -14.89 -11.62
CA ARG A 92 -2.79 -14.13 -12.48
C ARG A 92 -3.84 -13.48 -11.61
N VAL A 93 -4.01 -12.17 -11.73
CA VAL A 93 -5.13 -11.46 -11.13
C VAL A 93 -6.28 -11.37 -12.14
N THR A 94 -7.46 -11.76 -11.69
CA THR A 94 -8.68 -11.78 -12.52
C THR A 94 -9.74 -10.90 -11.89
N GLN A 95 -10.34 -10.03 -12.69
CA GLN A 95 -11.51 -9.22 -12.31
C GLN A 95 -12.78 -9.98 -12.72
N LEU A 96 -13.70 -10.10 -11.78
CA LEU A 96 -14.94 -10.85 -11.91
C LEU A 96 -16.13 -9.96 -11.53
N VAL A 97 -17.14 -9.91 -12.40
CA VAL A 97 -18.46 -9.33 -12.07
C VAL A 97 -19.32 -10.42 -11.46
N PRO A 98 -19.92 -10.19 -10.30
CA PRO A 98 -20.87 -11.14 -9.70
C PRO A 98 -22.10 -11.38 -10.57
N PRO A 99 -22.75 -12.55 -10.45
CA PRO A 99 -24.05 -12.77 -11.06
C PRO A 99 -25.11 -11.83 -10.46
N PRO A 100 -26.18 -11.52 -11.21
CA PRO A 100 -27.29 -10.69 -10.72
C PRO A 100 -27.86 -11.23 -9.40
N GLY A 101 -28.10 -10.34 -8.44
CA GLY A 101 -28.67 -10.67 -7.14
C GLY A 101 -27.66 -11.09 -6.07
N LEU A 102 -26.39 -11.22 -6.41
CA LEU A 102 -25.32 -11.50 -5.45
C LEU A 102 -24.53 -10.21 -5.20
N ASP A 103 -24.47 -9.77 -3.93
CA ASP A 103 -23.67 -8.60 -3.54
C ASP A 103 -22.18 -8.91 -3.55
N MET A 104 -21.35 -7.87 -3.41
CA MET A 104 -19.90 -7.98 -3.50
C MET A 104 -19.28 -8.82 -2.37
N VAL A 105 -19.87 -8.76 -1.18
CA VAL A 105 -19.39 -9.52 -0.02
C VAL A 105 -19.71 -11.00 -0.21
N GLY A 106 -20.97 -11.34 -0.51
CA GLY A 106 -21.38 -12.70 -0.79
C GLY A 106 -20.65 -13.31 -2.00
N ALA A 107 -20.39 -12.51 -3.03
CA ALA A 107 -19.62 -12.94 -4.20
C ALA A 107 -18.17 -13.30 -3.81
N SER A 108 -17.54 -12.50 -2.96
CA SER A 108 -16.19 -12.78 -2.49
C SER A 108 -16.13 -14.01 -1.59
N GLU A 109 -17.14 -14.21 -0.73
CA GLU A 109 -17.27 -15.39 0.13
C GLU A 109 -17.50 -16.67 -0.68
N LEU A 110 -18.38 -16.60 -1.69
CA LEU A 110 -18.63 -17.71 -2.60
C LEU A 110 -17.35 -18.14 -3.32
N LEU A 111 -16.60 -17.19 -3.88
CA LEU A 111 -15.34 -17.51 -4.57
C LEU A 111 -14.29 -18.06 -3.61
N ARG A 112 -14.19 -17.59 -2.36
CA ARG A 112 -13.29 -18.15 -1.34
C ARG A 112 -13.65 -19.58 -0.98
N ALA A 113 -14.94 -19.86 -0.84
CA ALA A 113 -15.41 -21.21 -0.51
C ALA A 113 -15.17 -22.20 -1.66
N GLU A 114 -15.43 -21.79 -2.91
CA GLU A 114 -15.27 -22.63 -4.09
C GLU A 114 -13.78 -22.81 -4.49
N PHE A 115 -12.94 -21.80 -4.24
CA PHE A 115 -11.53 -21.81 -4.62
C PHE A 115 -10.60 -21.51 -3.44
N PRO A 116 -10.47 -22.42 -2.47
CA PRO A 116 -9.70 -22.17 -1.25
C PRO A 116 -8.19 -21.93 -1.50
N GLY A 117 -7.67 -22.30 -2.67
CA GLY A 117 -6.29 -22.01 -3.07
C GLY A 117 -6.10 -20.64 -3.74
N ALA A 118 -7.18 -19.90 -4.02
CA ALA A 118 -7.10 -18.56 -4.59
C ALA A 118 -7.20 -17.48 -3.50
N GLN A 119 -6.52 -16.36 -3.71
CA GLN A 119 -6.71 -15.17 -2.88
C GLN A 119 -7.82 -14.33 -3.50
N VAL A 120 -8.87 -14.05 -2.72
CA VAL A 120 -10.05 -13.33 -3.20
C VAL A 120 -10.32 -12.12 -2.33
N GLY A 121 -10.54 -10.97 -2.97
CA GLY A 121 -10.86 -9.70 -2.32
C GLY A 121 -11.72 -8.79 -3.19
N LEU A 122 -12.00 -7.61 -2.68
CA LEU A 122 -12.75 -6.56 -3.37
C LEU A 122 -11.77 -5.57 -4.04
N ASN A 123 -12.23 -4.83 -5.02
CA ASN A 123 -11.45 -3.77 -5.63
C ASN A 123 -11.71 -2.46 -4.87
N TYR A 124 -10.95 -2.23 -3.80
CA TYR A 124 -11.09 -1.06 -2.94
C TYR A 124 -10.51 0.21 -3.57
N ALA A 125 -11.04 1.36 -3.15
CA ALA A 125 -10.53 2.67 -3.51
C ALA A 125 -9.49 3.16 -2.50
N TYR A 126 -8.39 3.70 -3.02
CA TYR A 126 -7.33 4.35 -2.26
C TYR A 126 -7.21 5.80 -2.72
N ARG A 127 -6.90 6.69 -1.80
CA ARG A 127 -6.76 8.11 -2.12
C ARG A 127 -5.41 8.64 -1.65
N PRO A 128 -4.80 9.57 -2.38
CA PRO A 128 -3.83 10.44 -1.78
C PRO A 128 -4.63 11.25 -0.77
N TYR A 129 -4.12 11.39 0.41
CA TYR A 129 -4.88 11.78 1.58
C TYR A 129 -5.73 13.06 1.41
N ARG A 130 -7.01 13.02 1.84
CA ARG A 130 -7.89 14.19 2.03
C ARG A 130 -7.70 14.82 3.40
N ASN A 131 -7.63 16.14 3.47
CA ASN A 131 -7.87 16.87 4.72
C ASN A 131 -9.32 16.63 5.20
N ALA A 132 -9.51 16.40 6.50
CA ALA A 132 -10.82 16.15 7.13
C ALA A 132 -11.82 17.33 7.02
N THR A 133 -11.44 18.47 6.49
CA THR A 133 -12.24 19.68 6.42
C THR A 133 -13.26 19.72 5.29
N GLY A 134 -13.42 18.63 4.51
CA GLY A 134 -14.45 18.56 3.46
C GLY A 134 -14.31 19.61 2.34
N ASP A 135 -13.17 20.27 2.26
CA ASP A 135 -12.88 21.23 1.21
C ASP A 135 -12.87 20.51 -0.14
N LYS A 136 -13.77 20.91 -1.04
CA LYS A 136 -13.90 20.36 -2.40
C LYS A 136 -12.77 20.79 -3.33
N GLY A 137 -11.62 21.18 -2.78
CA GLY A 137 -10.38 21.50 -3.51
C GLY A 137 -9.57 20.24 -3.72
N ASP A 138 -9.25 19.99 -4.93
CA ASP A 138 -8.23 19.10 -5.56
C ASP A 138 -7.33 18.35 -4.59
N GLY A 139 -7.70 17.46 -3.75
CA GLY A 139 -6.91 16.51 -2.94
C GLY A 139 -5.45 16.84 -2.57
N VAL A 140 -4.94 17.92 -3.09
CA VAL A 140 -3.66 18.56 -2.84
C VAL A 140 -3.94 19.68 -1.85
N ALA A 141 -3.39 19.58 -0.62
CA ALA A 141 -3.30 20.75 0.24
C ALA A 141 -2.79 21.89 -0.64
N ARG A 142 -3.54 23.00 -0.76
CA ARG A 142 -3.16 24.11 -1.63
C ARG A 142 -1.72 24.47 -1.33
N ALA A 143 -0.83 24.22 -2.30
CA ALA A 143 0.55 24.59 -2.15
C ALA A 143 0.62 26.08 -1.85
N GLN A 144 1.21 26.43 -0.71
CA GLN A 144 1.36 27.83 -0.30
C GLN A 144 2.69 28.35 -0.82
N GLY A 145 2.79 29.67 -1.05
CA GLY A 145 4.03 30.31 -1.47
C GLY A 145 4.53 29.87 -2.86
N VAL A 146 3.61 29.52 -3.77
CA VAL A 146 3.93 29.01 -5.10
C VAL A 146 4.75 30.01 -5.90
N ARG A 147 5.86 29.56 -6.51
CA ARG A 147 6.72 30.36 -7.37
C ARG A 147 7.34 29.51 -8.47
N GLN A 148 8.00 30.12 -9.44
CA GLN A 148 8.79 29.43 -10.45
C GLN A 148 9.97 28.67 -9.82
N ALA A 149 10.28 27.51 -10.38
CA ALA A 149 11.42 26.69 -9.97
C ALA A 149 12.73 27.48 -10.05
N THR A 150 13.57 27.30 -9.04
CA THR A 150 14.82 28.05 -8.91
C THR A 150 16.04 27.15 -9.06
N ILE A 151 17.14 27.77 -9.49
CA ILE A 151 18.48 27.21 -9.51
C ILE A 151 19.29 27.88 -8.39
N GLY A 152 20.22 27.15 -7.77
CA GLY A 152 21.10 27.71 -6.74
C GLY A 152 20.87 27.21 -5.33
N GLY A 153 20.10 26.12 -5.19
CA GLY A 153 19.86 25.47 -3.89
C GLY A 153 18.70 26.08 -3.11
N CYS A 154 18.45 25.55 -1.92
CA CYS A 154 17.39 25.95 -1.01
C CYS A 154 17.98 26.46 0.31
N SER A 155 17.45 27.56 0.84
CA SER A 155 17.87 28.02 2.16
C SER A 155 17.39 27.07 3.26
N PRO A 156 18.14 26.93 4.38
CA PRO A 156 17.75 26.07 5.49
C PRO A 156 16.37 26.39 6.08
N GLU A 157 15.96 27.65 6.06
CA GLU A 157 14.66 28.10 6.60
C GLU A 157 13.51 27.59 5.72
N ARG A 158 13.72 27.50 4.41
CA ARG A 158 12.73 27.01 3.45
C ARG A 158 12.74 25.50 3.38
N CYS A 159 13.90 24.87 3.27
CA CYS A 159 14.09 23.43 3.21
C CYS A 159 14.53 22.90 4.57
N TYR A 160 13.74 23.13 5.60
CA TYR A 160 14.08 22.81 6.98
C TYR A 160 14.16 21.29 7.25
N GLY A 161 13.44 20.48 6.50
CA GLY A 161 13.29 19.05 6.73
C GLY A 161 14.61 18.29 6.88
N PRO A 162 15.57 18.41 5.93
CA PRO A 162 16.89 17.79 6.07
C PRO A 162 17.62 18.21 7.35
N GLY A 163 17.51 19.49 7.75
CA GLY A 163 18.17 20.03 8.94
C GLY A 163 17.72 19.37 10.24
N ILE A 164 16.41 19.23 10.45
CA ILE A 164 15.90 18.68 11.71
C ILE A 164 16.09 17.16 11.87
N ILE A 165 16.22 16.42 10.79
CA ILE A 165 16.62 15.00 10.81
C ILE A 165 18.13 14.80 10.82
N GLY A 166 18.92 15.87 10.78
CA GLY A 166 20.38 15.80 10.76
C GLY A 166 20.97 15.30 9.44
N TRP A 167 20.26 15.45 8.32
CA TRP A 167 20.72 15.00 7.00
C TRP A 167 21.87 15.84 6.49
N GLN A 168 23.02 15.21 6.25
CA GLN A 168 24.21 15.85 5.71
C GLN A 168 24.40 15.50 4.22
N GLN A 169 24.99 16.40 3.46
CA GLN A 169 25.19 16.18 2.01
C GLN A 169 26.01 14.92 1.69
N LYS A 170 26.96 14.55 2.54
CA LYS A 170 27.73 13.30 2.38
C LYS A 170 26.88 12.03 2.39
N LEU A 171 25.68 12.07 3.02
CA LEU A 171 24.75 10.93 3.08
C LEU A 171 24.07 10.62 1.73
N ARG A 172 24.13 11.54 0.77
CA ARG A 172 23.65 11.29 -0.60
C ARG A 172 24.34 10.08 -1.23
N ALA A 173 25.63 9.91 -0.95
CA ALA A 173 26.41 8.78 -1.43
C ALA A 173 26.00 7.44 -0.82
N CYS A 174 25.37 7.44 0.38
CA CYS A 174 24.94 6.20 1.05
C CYS A 174 23.88 5.41 0.27
N ALA A 175 23.06 6.12 -0.50
CA ALA A 175 22.00 5.52 -1.31
C ALA A 175 22.33 5.55 -2.82
N LYS A 176 23.60 5.82 -3.18
CA LYS A 176 24.03 5.75 -4.57
C LYS A 176 23.73 4.35 -5.10
N ASP A 177 23.08 4.30 -6.26
CA ASP A 177 22.65 3.06 -6.91
C ASP A 177 21.58 2.23 -6.15
N ALA A 178 21.08 2.72 -5.00
CA ALA A 178 19.92 2.12 -4.36
C ALA A 178 18.70 2.20 -5.31
N ARG A 179 17.93 1.11 -5.37
CA ARG A 179 16.70 1.01 -6.19
C ARG A 179 15.52 1.30 -5.31
N ILE A 180 14.84 2.43 -5.55
CA ILE A 180 13.77 2.97 -4.70
C ILE A 180 12.46 3.01 -5.47
N GLY A 181 11.43 2.35 -4.96
CA GLY A 181 10.07 2.43 -5.48
C GLY A 181 9.31 3.63 -4.90
N VAL A 182 8.50 4.27 -5.73
CA VAL A 182 7.55 5.31 -5.31
C VAL A 182 6.21 5.00 -5.95
N ILE A 183 5.21 4.65 -5.14
CA ILE A 183 3.82 4.41 -5.61
C ILE A 183 2.99 5.63 -5.20
N ASP A 184 2.55 6.40 -6.21
CA ASP A 184 1.90 7.69 -6.00
C ASP A 184 1.04 8.10 -7.21
N THR A 185 0.65 9.37 -7.30
CA THR A 185 0.10 9.97 -8.52
C THR A 185 1.18 10.05 -9.60
N SER A 186 0.80 10.44 -10.81
CA SER A 186 1.75 10.85 -11.84
C SER A 186 2.76 11.88 -11.29
N ALA A 187 3.93 11.99 -11.92
CA ALA A 187 4.95 12.97 -11.57
C ALA A 187 5.44 13.70 -12.82
N ASP A 188 5.68 15.01 -12.70
CA ASP A 188 6.33 15.81 -13.74
C ASP A 188 7.84 15.54 -13.75
N VAL A 189 8.25 14.45 -14.38
CA VAL A 189 9.67 14.06 -14.51
C VAL A 189 10.46 15.04 -15.38
N GLY A 190 9.78 15.90 -16.15
CA GLY A 190 10.36 17.00 -16.91
C GLY A 190 10.68 18.24 -16.06
N HIS A 191 10.19 18.30 -14.82
CA HIS A 191 10.45 19.39 -13.90
C HIS A 191 11.96 19.66 -13.74
N PRO A 192 12.42 20.92 -13.70
CA PRO A 192 13.86 21.25 -13.59
C PRO A 192 14.58 20.53 -12.45
N ALA A 193 13.91 20.30 -11.32
CA ALA A 193 14.47 19.57 -10.20
C ALA A 193 14.60 18.06 -10.44
N LEU A 194 13.84 17.46 -11.34
CA LEU A 194 13.85 16.01 -11.61
C LEU A 194 14.56 15.66 -12.92
N LYS A 195 14.73 16.63 -13.80
CA LYS A 195 15.38 16.44 -15.11
C LYS A 195 16.78 15.86 -14.95
N GLY A 196 17.06 14.79 -15.68
CA GLY A 196 18.35 14.09 -15.65
C GLY A 196 18.56 13.19 -14.42
N ARG A 197 17.55 13.00 -13.56
CA ARG A 197 17.60 12.00 -12.50
C ARG A 197 17.31 10.61 -13.08
N ARG A 198 17.81 9.57 -12.42
CA ARG A 198 17.57 8.17 -12.83
C ARG A 198 16.18 7.74 -12.37
N ILE A 199 15.16 8.06 -13.15
CA ILE A 199 13.76 7.77 -12.87
C ILE A 199 13.20 6.93 -14.00
N GLU A 200 12.79 5.71 -13.70
CA GLU A 200 11.90 4.91 -14.54
C GLU A 200 10.45 5.17 -14.11
N PHE A 201 9.60 5.51 -15.08
CA PHE A 201 8.20 5.83 -14.82
C PHE A 201 7.30 4.73 -15.39
N GLY A 202 6.45 4.16 -14.56
CA GLY A 202 5.42 3.18 -14.93
C GLY A 202 4.02 3.74 -14.73
N ASP A 203 3.15 3.59 -15.74
CA ASP A 203 1.73 3.89 -15.63
C ASP A 203 0.93 2.58 -15.56
N PHE A 204 0.18 2.40 -14.45
CA PHE A 204 -0.56 1.18 -14.17
C PHE A 204 -2.07 1.31 -14.40
N LEU A 205 -2.50 2.44 -14.92
CA LEU A 205 -3.89 2.68 -15.26
C LEU A 205 -4.36 1.81 -16.45
N PRO A 206 -5.66 1.54 -16.55
CA PRO A 206 -6.22 0.95 -17.77
C PRO A 206 -5.97 1.85 -18.98
N LYS A 207 -5.84 1.24 -20.18
CA LYS A 207 -5.68 2.01 -21.42
C LYS A 207 -6.82 3.00 -21.63
N GLY A 208 -6.48 4.25 -21.94
CA GLY A 208 -7.44 5.32 -22.22
C GLY A 208 -8.01 5.98 -20.96
N VAL A 209 -7.51 5.63 -19.79
CA VAL A 209 -7.83 6.32 -18.54
C VAL A 209 -6.79 7.39 -18.27
N GLU A 210 -7.23 8.64 -18.13
CA GLU A 210 -6.34 9.75 -17.85
C GLU A 210 -5.82 9.73 -16.42
N PRO A 211 -4.53 9.96 -16.21
CA PRO A 211 -3.94 10.06 -14.88
C PRO A 211 -4.48 11.27 -14.11
N ALA A 212 -4.56 11.13 -12.79
CA ALA A 212 -4.82 12.25 -11.91
C ALA A 212 -3.68 13.27 -11.93
N ALA A 213 -3.98 14.51 -11.49
CA ALA A 213 -2.98 15.59 -11.41
C ALA A 213 -1.74 15.15 -10.63
N GLY A 214 -0.56 15.40 -11.21
CA GLY A 214 0.73 14.89 -10.72
C GLY A 214 1.40 15.74 -9.63
N ALA A 215 0.70 16.69 -9.00
CA ALA A 215 1.32 17.58 -8.03
C ALA A 215 1.84 16.84 -6.78
N HIS A 216 1.09 15.86 -6.30
CA HIS A 216 1.46 15.08 -5.12
C HIS A 216 2.69 14.20 -5.40
N GLY A 217 2.67 13.37 -6.45
CA GLY A 217 3.79 12.51 -6.82
C GLY A 217 5.05 13.29 -7.23
N THR A 218 4.90 14.45 -7.89
CA THR A 218 6.02 15.34 -8.18
C THR A 218 6.69 15.82 -6.90
N GLY A 219 5.89 16.25 -5.91
CA GLY A 219 6.39 16.71 -4.62
C GLY A 219 7.11 15.62 -3.84
N VAL A 220 6.47 14.44 -3.69
CA VAL A 220 7.04 13.29 -3.00
C VAL A 220 8.34 12.82 -3.66
N LEU A 221 8.34 12.66 -4.98
CA LEU A 221 9.52 12.22 -5.72
C LEU A 221 10.68 13.22 -5.62
N THR A 222 10.37 14.52 -5.58
CA THR A 222 11.40 15.57 -5.47
C THR A 222 12.09 15.58 -4.12
N ILE A 223 11.39 15.28 -3.01
CA ILE A 223 12.04 15.14 -1.68
C ILE A 223 13.12 14.05 -1.71
N LEU A 224 12.94 13.01 -2.51
CA LEU A 224 13.93 11.94 -2.67
C LEU A 224 14.98 12.28 -3.73
N ALA A 225 14.55 12.61 -4.95
CA ALA A 225 15.34 12.63 -6.18
C ALA A 225 15.82 14.02 -6.61
N GLY A 226 15.33 15.10 -6.00
CA GLY A 226 15.57 16.48 -6.47
C GLY A 226 17.02 16.78 -6.73
N ASN A 227 17.29 17.47 -7.85
CA ASN A 227 18.65 17.90 -8.22
C ASN A 227 19.26 18.73 -7.08
N PRO A 228 20.46 18.42 -6.60
CA PRO A 228 21.12 19.14 -5.52
C PRO A 228 21.26 20.66 -5.74
N ASN A 229 21.33 21.08 -7.00
CA ASN A 229 21.47 22.49 -7.40
C ASN A 229 20.13 23.17 -7.71
N SER A 230 18.99 22.49 -7.52
CA SER A 230 17.66 23.09 -7.68
C SER A 230 17.17 23.77 -6.40
N GLY A 231 16.10 24.55 -6.50
CA GLY A 231 15.40 25.12 -5.34
C GLY A 231 14.73 24.08 -4.43
N THR A 232 14.67 22.81 -4.86
CA THR A 232 14.07 21.68 -4.14
C THR A 232 15.01 20.47 -4.18
N PRO A 233 16.17 20.53 -3.46
CA PRO A 233 17.17 19.47 -3.47
C PRO A 233 16.65 18.20 -2.76
N GLY A 234 16.83 17.05 -3.40
CA GLY A 234 16.46 15.75 -2.84
C GLY A 234 17.50 15.21 -1.86
N LEU A 235 17.04 14.28 -1.03
CA LEU A 235 17.87 13.62 -0.01
C LEU A 235 18.85 12.61 -0.63
N ILE A 236 18.40 11.81 -1.61
CA ILE A 236 19.16 10.72 -2.23
C ILE A 236 19.14 10.80 -3.76
N PRO A 237 19.55 11.95 -4.36
CA PRO A 237 19.38 12.25 -5.78
C PRO A 237 20.11 11.27 -6.72
N ASP A 238 21.08 10.52 -6.23
CA ASP A 238 21.88 9.59 -7.01
C ASP A 238 21.34 8.14 -6.97
N ALA A 239 20.23 7.90 -6.28
CA ALA A 239 19.51 6.63 -6.30
C ALA A 239 18.85 6.40 -7.69
N HIS A 240 18.40 5.17 -7.92
CA HIS A 240 17.60 4.80 -9.09
C HIS A 240 16.14 4.65 -8.66
N PHE A 241 15.27 5.46 -9.20
CA PHE A 241 13.87 5.53 -8.82
C PHE A 241 12.96 4.81 -9.81
N PHE A 242 11.97 4.12 -9.26
CA PHE A 242 10.90 3.46 -9.99
C PHE A 242 9.59 4.11 -9.53
N ALA A 243 9.09 5.07 -10.30
CA ALA A 243 7.90 5.84 -9.98
C ALA A 243 6.68 5.24 -10.67
N ALA A 244 5.74 4.73 -9.90
CA ALA A 244 4.51 4.11 -10.38
C ALA A 244 3.32 5.05 -10.21
N ASN A 245 2.70 5.47 -11.33
CA ASN A 245 1.38 6.10 -11.29
C ASN A 245 0.30 5.04 -11.13
N VAL A 246 -0.49 5.19 -10.07
CA VAL A 246 -1.65 4.32 -9.78
C VAL A 246 -2.97 5.09 -9.69
N TYR A 247 -2.94 6.42 -9.85
CA TYR A 247 -4.07 7.30 -9.63
C TYR A 247 -4.67 7.84 -10.92
N ARG A 248 -5.98 7.65 -11.08
CA ARG A 248 -6.84 8.32 -12.05
C ARG A 248 -7.71 9.36 -11.36
N SER A 249 -8.32 10.26 -12.11
CA SER A 249 -9.40 11.11 -11.61
C SER A 249 -10.70 10.31 -11.51
N ASP A 250 -11.43 10.45 -10.40
CA ASP A 250 -12.81 9.97 -10.29
C ASP A 250 -13.79 10.96 -10.97
N GLU A 251 -15.09 10.66 -10.94
CA GLU A 251 -16.13 11.51 -11.52
C GLU A 251 -16.17 12.93 -10.93
N GLY A 252 -15.69 13.10 -9.69
CA GLY A 252 -15.54 14.39 -9.01
C GLY A 252 -14.19 15.07 -9.25
N GLY A 253 -13.34 14.53 -10.16
CA GLY A 253 -12.00 15.03 -10.43
C GLY A 253 -10.98 14.71 -9.33
N GLN A 254 -11.35 13.88 -8.33
CA GLN A 254 -10.46 13.55 -7.23
C GLN A 254 -9.57 12.34 -7.57
N PRO A 255 -8.30 12.35 -7.14
CA PRO A 255 -7.43 11.21 -7.34
C PRO A 255 -7.95 9.96 -6.63
N VAL A 256 -8.02 8.85 -7.35
CA VAL A 256 -8.37 7.53 -6.82
C VAL A 256 -7.52 6.46 -7.47
N ALA A 257 -6.91 5.61 -6.65
CA ALA A 257 -6.30 4.35 -7.07
C ALA A 257 -7.20 3.18 -6.68
N ASP A 258 -6.94 2.02 -7.22
CA ASP A 258 -7.65 0.81 -6.85
C ASP A 258 -6.70 -0.36 -6.51
N THR A 259 -7.22 -1.38 -5.83
CA THR A 259 -6.45 -2.56 -5.43
C THR A 259 -5.69 -3.16 -6.62
N LEU A 260 -6.33 -3.28 -7.78
CA LEU A 260 -5.73 -3.90 -8.95
C LEU A 260 -4.51 -3.13 -9.45
N THR A 261 -4.59 -1.80 -9.53
CA THR A 261 -3.46 -0.95 -9.96
C THR A 261 -2.31 -1.02 -8.95
N LEU A 262 -2.63 -1.08 -7.64
CA LEU A 262 -1.63 -1.25 -6.59
C LEU A 262 -0.92 -2.61 -6.67
N LEU A 263 -1.67 -3.70 -6.88
CA LEU A 263 -1.07 -5.04 -7.05
C LEU A 263 -0.12 -5.09 -8.24
N LYS A 264 -0.48 -4.48 -9.37
CA LYS A 264 0.39 -4.38 -10.55
C LYS A 264 1.65 -3.56 -10.30
N ALA A 265 1.50 -2.42 -9.59
CA ALA A 265 2.63 -1.58 -9.24
C ALA A 265 3.60 -2.29 -8.29
N ILE A 266 3.11 -2.99 -7.25
CA ILE A 266 3.93 -3.77 -6.33
C ILE A 266 4.67 -4.90 -7.06
N ASP A 267 4.00 -5.58 -7.99
CA ASP A 267 4.62 -6.62 -8.82
C ASP A 267 5.77 -6.04 -9.67
N TRP A 268 5.56 -4.87 -10.28
CA TRP A 268 6.61 -4.18 -11.03
C TRP A 268 7.78 -3.74 -10.13
N MET A 269 7.52 -3.30 -8.89
CA MET A 269 8.56 -3.02 -7.91
C MET A 269 9.43 -4.26 -7.64
N GLY A 270 8.78 -5.43 -7.54
CA GLY A 270 9.49 -6.71 -7.43
C GLY A 270 10.37 -7.01 -8.63
N ALA A 271 9.83 -6.86 -9.86
CA ALA A 271 10.56 -7.00 -11.12
C ALA A 271 11.75 -6.05 -11.21
N SER A 272 11.59 -4.88 -10.65
CA SER A 272 12.61 -3.84 -10.64
C SER A 272 13.62 -4.00 -9.50
N HIS A 273 13.54 -5.05 -8.70
CA HIS A 273 14.45 -5.32 -7.58
C HIS A 273 14.62 -4.10 -6.65
N VAL A 274 13.55 -3.40 -6.35
CA VAL A 274 13.61 -2.26 -5.41
C VAL A 274 13.86 -2.77 -3.99
N ALA A 275 14.58 -1.99 -3.20
CA ALA A 275 14.89 -2.33 -1.82
C ALA A 275 13.95 -1.65 -0.81
N VAL A 276 13.51 -0.44 -1.13
CA VAL A 276 12.62 0.38 -0.31
C VAL A 276 11.50 0.91 -1.21
N VAL A 277 10.25 0.81 -0.75
CA VAL A 277 9.09 1.35 -1.46
C VAL A 277 8.41 2.40 -0.60
N ASN A 278 8.26 3.61 -1.14
CA ASN A 278 7.45 4.69 -0.56
C ASN A 278 6.02 4.61 -1.07
N MET A 279 5.04 4.58 -0.15
CA MET A 279 3.61 4.56 -0.45
C MET A 279 2.91 5.72 0.25
N SER A 280 2.80 6.85 -0.43
CA SER A 280 2.14 8.05 0.11
C SER A 280 0.64 8.03 -0.17
N LEU A 281 -0.05 6.99 0.27
CA LEU A 281 -1.47 6.72 0.00
C LEU A 281 -2.20 6.15 1.22
N SER A 282 -3.53 6.21 1.18
CA SER A 282 -4.42 5.82 2.27
C SER A 282 -5.67 5.13 1.74
N GLY A 283 -6.09 4.07 2.41
CA GLY A 283 -7.30 3.32 2.08
C GLY A 283 -7.72 2.38 3.19
N PRO A 284 -8.70 1.51 2.89
CA PRO A 284 -9.21 0.52 3.85
C PRO A 284 -8.26 -0.67 4.01
N ASN A 285 -8.56 -1.52 5.01
CA ASN A 285 -7.89 -2.81 5.16
C ASN A 285 -8.26 -3.75 4.01
N ASP A 286 -7.27 -4.11 3.22
CA ASP A 286 -7.40 -4.98 2.04
C ASP A 286 -6.45 -6.16 2.13
N LYS A 287 -7.00 -7.35 2.25
CA LYS A 287 -6.22 -8.58 2.42
C LYS A 287 -5.39 -8.97 1.19
N LEU A 288 -5.79 -8.55 -0.02
CA LEU A 288 -4.96 -8.77 -1.22
C LEU A 288 -3.71 -7.89 -1.20
N LEU A 289 -3.88 -6.60 -0.85
CA LEU A 289 -2.76 -5.67 -0.73
C LEU A 289 -1.84 -6.06 0.43
N GLU A 290 -2.40 -6.40 1.59
CA GLU A 290 -1.64 -6.88 2.76
C GLU A 290 -0.76 -8.08 2.37
N ARG A 291 -1.33 -9.07 1.67
CA ARG A 291 -0.59 -10.26 1.24
C ARG A 291 0.52 -9.93 0.24
N ALA A 292 0.24 -9.08 -0.74
CA ALA A 292 1.24 -8.67 -1.73
C ALA A 292 2.44 -7.96 -1.06
N ILE A 293 2.17 -7.08 -0.09
CA ILE A 293 3.20 -6.41 0.71
C ILE A 293 3.99 -7.43 1.53
N ALA A 294 3.31 -8.33 2.25
CA ALA A 294 3.97 -9.35 3.07
C ALA A 294 4.87 -10.27 2.23
N ASP A 295 4.41 -10.71 1.06
CA ASP A 295 5.19 -11.56 0.14
C ASP A 295 6.45 -10.83 -0.37
N MET A 296 6.39 -9.53 -0.60
CA MET A 296 7.55 -8.71 -0.97
C MET A 296 8.47 -8.44 0.22
N SER A 297 7.92 -8.19 1.41
CA SER A 297 8.69 -7.99 2.64
C SER A 297 9.47 -9.26 3.01
N ALA A 298 8.89 -10.44 2.82
CA ALA A 298 9.58 -11.71 3.00
C ALA A 298 10.78 -11.90 2.05
N ARG A 299 10.82 -11.16 0.92
CA ARG A 299 11.96 -11.10 0.00
C ARG A 299 12.95 -9.97 0.31
N GLY A 300 12.75 -9.26 1.42
CA GLY A 300 13.65 -8.21 1.91
C GLY A 300 13.36 -6.81 1.40
N VAL A 301 12.20 -6.57 0.78
CA VAL A 301 11.74 -5.21 0.44
C VAL A 301 11.09 -4.58 1.66
N VAL A 302 11.49 -3.37 2.03
CA VAL A 302 10.83 -2.61 3.09
C VAL A 302 9.87 -1.58 2.52
N PHE A 303 8.66 -1.53 3.08
CA PHE A 303 7.63 -0.56 2.71
C PHE A 303 7.56 0.56 3.76
N VAL A 304 7.41 1.78 3.28
CA VAL A 304 7.24 2.99 4.09
C VAL A 304 5.94 3.65 3.65
N ALA A 305 5.03 3.91 4.56
CA ALA A 305 3.77 4.52 4.20
C ALA A 305 3.37 5.68 5.12
N ALA A 306 2.62 6.60 4.54
CA ALA A 306 2.02 7.73 5.25
C ALA A 306 0.97 7.25 6.26
N ALA A 307 1.07 7.68 7.51
CA ALA A 307 0.17 7.26 8.59
C ALA A 307 -1.30 7.68 8.38
N GLY A 308 -1.55 8.64 7.51
CA GLY A 308 -2.85 9.22 7.26
C GLY A 308 -3.01 10.61 7.91
N ASN A 309 -3.94 11.41 7.39
CA ASN A 309 -4.21 12.75 7.87
C ASN A 309 -5.73 12.96 8.20
N GLY A 310 -6.49 11.92 8.64
CA GLY A 310 -7.89 11.95 9.09
C GLY A 310 -8.11 12.60 10.44
N GLY A 311 -7.01 12.97 11.07
CA GLY A 311 -7.00 13.52 12.42
C GLY A 311 -6.81 12.44 13.50
N PRO A 312 -6.63 12.89 14.75
CA PRO A 312 -6.30 12.00 15.88
C PRO A 312 -7.32 10.88 16.14
N GLY A 313 -8.58 11.10 15.80
CA GLY A 313 -9.67 10.14 16.00
C GLY A 313 -9.98 9.26 14.79
N ALA A 314 -9.24 9.39 13.69
CA ALA A 314 -9.48 8.59 12.51
C ALA A 314 -9.06 7.13 12.72
N PRO A 315 -9.75 6.17 12.06
CA PRO A 315 -9.34 4.77 12.09
C PRO A 315 -7.94 4.57 11.49
N PRO A 316 -7.28 3.44 11.77
CA PRO A 316 -6.02 3.10 11.15
C PRO A 316 -6.10 3.17 9.62
N SER A 317 -5.08 3.74 9.01
CA SER A 317 -4.96 3.92 7.56
C SER A 317 -4.07 2.85 6.95
N TYR A 318 -4.49 2.25 5.85
CA TYR A 318 -3.71 1.25 5.15
C TYR A 318 -3.14 1.80 3.83
N PRO A 319 -1.91 1.40 3.48
CA PRO A 319 -1.12 0.28 3.99
C PRO A 319 -0.30 0.55 5.25
N ALA A 320 -0.24 1.77 5.79
CA ALA A 320 0.61 2.10 6.94
C ALA A 320 0.36 1.19 8.16
N ALA A 321 -0.91 0.80 8.40
CA ALA A 321 -1.28 -0.05 9.54
C ALA A 321 -1.02 -1.56 9.33
N TYR A 322 -0.44 -2.00 8.20
CA TYR A 322 0.00 -3.39 8.06
C TYR A 322 1.28 -3.65 8.86
N ALA A 323 1.40 -4.87 9.37
CA ALA A 323 2.52 -5.27 10.23
C ALA A 323 3.90 -5.07 9.58
N ASP A 324 4.00 -5.31 8.26
CA ASP A 324 5.25 -5.25 7.50
C ASP A 324 5.58 -3.84 6.93
N VAL A 325 4.77 -2.83 7.25
CA VAL A 325 4.93 -1.47 6.71
C VAL A 325 5.38 -0.50 7.79
N VAL A 326 6.40 0.31 7.51
CA VAL A 326 6.84 1.39 8.41
C VAL A 326 5.86 2.56 8.29
N ALA A 327 5.10 2.79 9.34
CA ALA A 327 4.10 3.86 9.42
C ALA A 327 4.73 5.18 9.86
N VAL A 328 4.65 6.19 9.00
CA VAL A 328 5.31 7.49 9.23
C VAL A 328 4.29 8.59 9.49
N THR A 329 4.38 9.21 10.66
CA THR A 329 3.63 10.43 10.99
C THR A 329 4.43 11.69 10.68
N ALA A 330 3.77 12.85 10.68
CA ALA A 330 4.37 14.12 10.29
C ALA A 330 4.58 15.07 11.46
N VAL A 331 5.68 15.81 11.44
CA VAL A 331 5.97 16.94 12.35
C VAL A 331 6.29 18.21 11.57
N ASP A 332 6.05 19.37 12.24
CA ASP A 332 6.44 20.69 11.75
C ASP A 332 7.94 21.00 12.07
N LYS A 333 8.40 22.19 11.65
CA LYS A 333 9.76 22.68 11.92
C LYS A 333 10.08 22.85 13.42
N ASN A 334 9.08 22.93 14.30
CA ASN A 334 9.20 23.01 15.75
C ASN A 334 9.00 21.65 16.43
N LEU A 335 8.97 20.56 15.67
CA LEU A 335 8.76 19.18 16.11
C LEU A 335 7.38 18.92 16.73
N ARG A 336 6.39 19.75 16.44
CA ARG A 336 5.00 19.52 16.85
C ARG A 336 4.32 18.61 15.83
N GLY A 337 3.53 17.65 16.32
CA GLY A 337 2.76 16.74 15.47
C GLY A 337 1.82 17.49 14.54
N TYR A 338 1.68 16.99 13.32
CA TYR A 338 0.73 17.52 12.35
C TYR A 338 -0.70 17.34 12.87
N ILE A 339 -1.45 18.44 12.97
CA ILE A 339 -2.78 18.46 13.61
C ILE A 339 -3.81 17.55 12.93
N HIS A 340 -3.59 17.23 11.66
CA HIS A 340 -4.43 16.32 10.89
C HIS A 340 -3.89 14.90 10.83
N ALA A 341 -2.72 14.60 11.39
CA ALA A 341 -2.20 13.23 11.38
C ALA A 341 -3.10 12.26 12.15
N ASN A 342 -3.24 11.05 11.65
CA ASN A 342 -3.86 9.97 12.40
C ASN A 342 -2.97 9.61 13.60
N HIS A 343 -3.60 9.19 14.69
CA HIS A 343 -2.94 8.63 15.87
C HIS A 343 -3.27 7.14 15.99
N GLY A 344 -2.39 6.35 16.61
CA GLY A 344 -2.65 4.94 16.88
C GLY A 344 -1.39 4.13 17.16
N GLU A 345 -1.56 2.95 17.69
CA GLU A 345 -0.47 2.02 18.04
C GLU A 345 0.36 1.58 16.82
N TYR A 346 -0.22 1.70 15.61
CA TYR A 346 0.48 1.35 14.38
C TYR A 346 1.55 2.36 13.96
N ILE A 347 1.56 3.57 14.54
CA ILE A 347 2.56 4.60 14.22
C ILE A 347 3.94 4.13 14.67
N ASP A 348 4.90 4.11 13.77
CA ASP A 348 6.25 3.65 14.06
C ASP A 348 7.22 4.79 14.35
N ILE A 349 7.15 5.88 13.55
CA ILE A 349 8.18 6.92 13.56
C ILE A 349 7.64 8.22 12.99
N ALA A 350 8.23 9.34 13.39
CA ALA A 350 7.90 10.68 12.93
C ALA A 350 8.99 11.24 12.00
N ALA A 351 8.57 12.08 11.03
CA ALA A 351 9.50 12.81 10.17
C ALA A 351 8.90 14.16 9.74
N PRO A 352 9.70 15.10 9.16
CA PRO A 352 9.21 16.37 8.65
C PRO A 352 8.15 16.18 7.58
N GLY A 353 6.96 16.80 7.76
CA GLY A 353 5.85 16.65 6.82
C GLY A 353 4.89 17.83 6.78
N VAL A 354 5.19 18.93 7.49
CA VAL A 354 4.34 20.14 7.51
C VAL A 354 5.10 21.30 6.89
N ASP A 355 4.48 21.99 5.94
CA ASP A 355 5.11 23.08 5.18
C ASP A 355 6.46 22.66 4.55
N ILE A 356 6.47 21.52 3.91
CA ILE A 356 7.62 21.00 3.18
C ILE A 356 7.71 21.70 1.83
N TRP A 357 8.83 22.38 1.59
CA TRP A 357 9.13 23.00 0.31
C TRP A 357 9.51 21.94 -0.72
N THR A 358 8.77 21.88 -1.82
CA THR A 358 8.97 20.85 -2.84
C THR A 358 8.52 21.31 -4.22
N ALA A 359 8.80 20.51 -5.26
CA ALA A 359 8.37 20.80 -6.61
C ALA A 359 6.88 20.56 -6.83
N LEU A 360 6.33 21.35 -7.72
CA LEU A 360 4.97 21.23 -8.27
C LEU A 360 5.09 21.13 -9.80
N PRO A 361 4.11 20.53 -10.50
CA PRO A 361 4.14 20.48 -11.97
C PRO A 361 4.30 21.86 -12.61
N ASN A 362 4.68 21.87 -13.90
CA ASN A 362 4.86 23.06 -14.70
C ASN A 362 5.99 23.99 -14.20
N ALA A 363 7.09 23.39 -13.73
CA ALA A 363 8.26 24.11 -13.22
C ALA A 363 7.93 25.07 -12.07
N LEU A 364 7.01 24.69 -11.19
CA LEU A 364 6.66 25.45 -9.99
C LEU A 364 7.24 24.78 -8.73
N GLU A 365 7.36 25.55 -7.67
CA GLU A 365 7.75 25.13 -6.32
C GLU A 365 6.76 25.71 -5.31
N GLY A 366 6.52 25.02 -4.18
CA GLY A 366 5.64 25.48 -3.13
C GLY A 366 5.69 24.63 -1.87
N TYR A 367 5.05 25.07 -0.82
CA TYR A 367 4.88 24.32 0.43
C TYR A 367 3.75 23.32 0.32
N GLN A 368 3.99 22.11 0.79
CA GLN A 368 2.97 21.07 0.94
C GLN A 368 3.05 20.45 2.33
N SER A 369 1.90 19.98 2.84
CA SER A 369 1.79 19.39 4.19
C SER A 369 1.03 18.08 4.14
N GLY A 370 1.47 17.11 4.94
CA GLY A 370 0.84 15.81 5.11
C GLY A 370 1.85 14.73 5.50
N THR A 371 1.36 13.65 6.07
CA THR A 371 2.17 12.45 6.36
C THR A 371 2.79 11.87 5.09
N SER A 372 2.20 12.14 3.92
CA SER A 372 2.74 11.81 2.60
C SER A 372 4.09 12.46 2.29
N PHE A 373 4.36 13.65 2.85
CA PHE A 373 5.64 14.36 2.70
C PHE A 373 6.62 14.01 3.81
N ALA A 374 6.17 13.35 4.87
CA ALA A 374 7.03 12.78 5.90
C ALA A 374 7.63 11.42 5.48
N ALA A 375 6.84 10.56 4.87
CA ALA A 375 7.25 9.23 4.44
C ALA A 375 8.54 9.22 3.58
N PRO A 376 8.74 10.09 2.58
CA PRO A 376 9.97 10.11 1.78
C PRO A 376 11.23 10.46 2.59
N HIS A 377 11.13 11.21 3.69
CA HIS A 377 12.28 11.45 4.57
C HIS A 377 12.74 10.14 5.24
N VAL A 378 11.80 9.32 5.73
CA VAL A 378 12.10 8.01 6.29
C VAL A 378 12.60 7.05 5.20
N THR A 379 11.99 7.06 4.02
CA THR A 379 12.45 6.27 2.86
C THR A 379 13.93 6.56 2.56
N ALA A 380 14.35 7.82 2.55
CA ALA A 380 15.75 8.19 2.34
C ALA A 380 16.67 7.68 3.47
N ILE A 381 16.21 7.77 4.72
CA ILE A 381 16.97 7.25 5.88
C ILE A 381 17.15 5.74 5.76
N LEU A 382 16.08 4.99 5.46
CA LEU A 382 16.13 3.53 5.30
C LEU A 382 17.06 3.12 4.15
N ALA A 383 17.00 3.84 3.03
CA ALA A 383 17.92 3.62 1.91
C ALA A 383 19.37 3.85 2.32
N ALA A 384 19.66 4.89 3.13
CA ALA A 384 21.01 5.20 3.57
C ALA A 384 21.58 4.20 4.59
N VAL A 385 20.72 3.55 5.38
CA VAL A 385 21.16 2.53 6.38
C VAL A 385 21.08 1.10 5.85
N GLN A 386 20.60 0.87 4.63
CA GLN A 386 20.33 -0.45 4.06
C GLN A 386 21.51 -1.43 4.18
N GLY A 387 22.73 -0.95 4.00
CA GLY A 387 23.94 -1.77 4.14
C GLY A 387 24.23 -2.26 5.57
N ARG A 388 23.65 -1.62 6.59
CA ARG A 388 23.79 -1.99 8.00
C ARG A 388 22.72 -2.97 8.48
N VAL A 389 21.62 -3.08 7.75
CA VAL A 389 20.47 -3.91 8.13
C VAL A 389 20.73 -5.35 7.72
N ARG A 390 20.95 -6.24 8.69
CA ARG A 390 21.09 -7.69 8.46
C ARG A 390 19.74 -8.36 8.29
N ASP A 391 18.81 -8.01 9.16
CA ASP A 391 17.43 -8.47 9.15
C ASP A 391 16.58 -7.48 8.31
N LYS A 392 16.27 -7.84 7.07
CA LYS A 392 15.57 -6.98 6.09
C LYS A 392 14.06 -6.84 6.36
N THR A 393 13.61 -7.11 7.59
CA THR A 393 12.26 -6.85 8.05
C THR A 393 12.07 -5.40 8.49
N LYS A 394 10.82 -4.95 8.61
CA LYS A 394 10.46 -3.66 9.21
C LYS A 394 11.19 -3.43 10.55
N GLU A 395 11.11 -4.41 11.46
CA GLU A 395 11.74 -4.30 12.77
C GLU A 395 13.27 -4.24 12.70
N GLY A 396 13.87 -4.95 11.76
CA GLY A 396 15.30 -4.88 11.51
C GLY A 396 15.75 -3.48 11.09
N TYR A 397 15.01 -2.82 10.21
CA TYR A 397 15.27 -1.43 9.83
C TYR A 397 15.05 -0.48 11.00
N LEU A 398 13.93 -0.61 11.72
CA LEU A 398 13.62 0.27 12.87
C LEU A 398 14.62 0.13 14.04
N ARG A 399 15.32 -0.99 14.16
CA ARG A 399 16.40 -1.17 15.15
C ARG A 399 17.67 -0.39 14.82
N VAL A 400 17.97 -0.14 13.55
CA VAL A 400 19.18 0.57 13.13
C VAL A 400 18.97 2.06 12.91
N VAL A 401 17.72 2.51 12.81
CA VAL A 401 17.37 3.93 12.71
C VAL A 401 17.42 4.56 14.10
N SER A 402 18.27 5.57 14.26
CA SER A 402 18.28 6.39 15.47
C SER A 402 17.06 7.29 15.52
N THR A 403 16.52 7.52 16.70
CA THR A 403 15.38 8.41 16.91
C THR A 403 15.64 9.42 18.01
N ARG A 404 14.99 10.58 17.92
CA ARG A 404 14.84 11.52 19.03
C ARG A 404 13.43 11.39 19.56
N ASP A 405 13.29 11.00 20.82
CA ASP A 405 12.00 10.88 21.47
C ASP A 405 11.23 12.20 21.45
N LEU A 406 9.93 12.13 21.15
CA LEU A 406 9.01 13.25 21.09
C LEU A 406 7.72 12.90 21.85
N GLY A 407 7.15 13.90 22.53
CA GLY A 407 5.92 13.70 23.30
C GLY A 407 6.17 13.04 24.64
N PRO A 408 5.26 12.15 25.10
CA PRO A 408 5.47 11.34 26.30
C PRO A 408 6.71 10.45 26.16
N PRO A 409 7.44 10.18 27.25
CA PRO A 409 8.65 9.35 27.18
C PRO A 409 8.40 7.94 26.60
N GLY A 410 9.22 7.55 25.63
CA GLY A 410 9.15 6.26 24.95
C GLY A 410 8.22 6.23 23.75
N ARG A 411 7.83 5.03 23.30
CA ARG A 411 6.91 4.90 22.16
C ARG A 411 5.50 5.32 22.54
N ASP A 412 4.89 6.18 21.73
CA ASP A 412 3.52 6.65 21.90
C ASP A 412 2.71 6.58 20.60
N ASN A 413 1.39 6.85 20.69
CA ASN A 413 0.46 6.75 19.56
C ASN A 413 0.49 7.96 18.61
N ILE A 414 1.28 8.99 18.89
CA ILE A 414 1.38 10.24 18.11
C ILE A 414 2.63 10.23 17.26
N TYR A 415 3.79 9.94 17.88
CA TYR A 415 5.11 10.04 17.27
C TYR A 415 5.78 8.68 17.06
N GLY A 416 5.16 7.57 17.52
CA GLY A 416 5.77 6.25 17.51
C GLY A 416 7.03 6.24 18.38
N ARG A 417 8.19 5.93 17.79
CA ARG A 417 9.52 5.97 18.44
C ARG A 417 10.15 7.36 18.45
N GLY A 418 9.43 8.40 18.00
CA GLY A 418 9.91 9.77 17.87
C GLY A 418 10.44 10.12 16.47
N LEU A 419 11.15 11.23 16.38
CA LEU A 419 11.71 11.75 15.12
C LEU A 419 12.81 10.84 14.58
N ALA A 420 12.68 10.38 13.36
CA ALA A 420 13.73 9.65 12.63
C ALA A 420 14.95 10.55 12.41
N LEU A 421 16.13 10.02 12.68
CA LEU A 421 17.40 10.74 12.48
C LEU A 421 18.21 10.07 11.36
N ALA A 422 18.86 10.91 10.57
CA ALA A 422 19.80 10.46 9.56
C ALA A 422 21.01 9.76 10.20
N PRO A 423 21.62 8.77 9.57
CA PRO A 423 22.83 8.13 10.08
C PRO A 423 24.02 9.11 10.07
N ALA A 424 24.94 8.95 11.02
CA ALA A 424 26.14 9.81 11.10
C ALA A 424 27.09 9.62 9.93
N ALA A 425 27.12 8.43 9.31
CA ALA A 425 27.95 8.07 8.15
C ALA A 425 27.30 6.96 7.32
N CYS A 426 27.78 6.75 6.11
CA CYS A 426 27.42 5.58 5.31
C CYS A 426 28.06 4.30 5.90
N SER A 427 27.44 3.15 5.65
CA SER A 427 28.03 1.85 5.96
C SER A 427 28.95 1.38 4.82
N HIS A 428 29.96 2.16 4.46
CA HIS A 428 30.88 1.78 3.38
C HIS A 428 32.15 1.05 3.87
N ASP A 429 32.26 0.78 5.16
CA ASP A 429 33.49 0.26 5.68
C ASP A 429 33.52 -1.26 5.77
N GLU A 430 33.15 -2.07 4.84
CA GLU A 430 33.67 -3.45 4.80
C GLU A 430 33.19 -4.37 3.66
N ASN A 431 32.42 -3.90 2.66
CA ASN A 431 32.34 -4.72 1.44
C ASN A 431 31.75 -3.97 0.23
N PRO A 432 32.52 -3.64 -0.83
CA PRO A 432 31.99 -2.99 -2.03
C PRO A 432 31.21 -3.94 -2.98
N GLY A 433 30.82 -5.14 -2.52
CA GLY A 433 30.17 -6.17 -3.33
C GLY A 433 28.83 -6.69 -2.84
N GLY A 434 28.24 -6.09 -1.79
CA GLY A 434 27.06 -6.66 -1.13
C GLY A 434 25.68 -6.25 -1.66
N TRP A 435 25.52 -5.97 -2.95
CA TRP A 435 24.19 -5.94 -3.56
C TRP A 435 23.73 -7.39 -3.76
N ILE A 436 22.51 -7.69 -3.39
CA ILE A 436 21.93 -9.03 -3.46
C ILE A 436 22.05 -9.59 -4.88
N THR A 437 23.13 -10.28 -5.18
CA THR A 437 23.25 -11.22 -6.29
C THR A 437 23.19 -12.65 -5.75
N SER A 438 22.22 -12.93 -4.89
CA SER A 438 21.77 -14.31 -4.70
C SER A 438 20.55 -14.52 -5.60
N VAL A 439 20.78 -14.47 -6.91
CA VAL A 439 20.01 -15.29 -7.82
C VAL A 439 20.26 -16.71 -7.37
N VAL A 440 19.31 -17.33 -6.70
CA VAL A 440 19.26 -18.79 -6.61
C VAL A 440 18.99 -19.23 -8.06
N GLU A 441 20.05 -19.55 -8.79
CA GLU A 441 19.92 -20.28 -10.03
C GLU A 441 19.23 -21.62 -9.70
N PRO A 442 18.15 -21.97 -10.40
CA PRO A 442 17.60 -23.30 -10.27
C PRO A 442 18.69 -24.27 -10.71
N SER A 443 19.06 -25.23 -9.85
CA SER A 443 19.99 -26.31 -10.15
C SER A 443 19.62 -26.92 -11.50
N PRO A 444 20.57 -27.15 -12.39
CA PRO A 444 20.30 -27.81 -13.67
C PRO A 444 19.79 -29.21 -13.38
N THR A 445 18.53 -29.44 -13.70
CA THR A 445 17.99 -30.79 -13.78
C THR A 445 18.79 -31.56 -14.82
N THR A 446 19.50 -32.55 -14.37
CA THR A 446 20.20 -33.52 -15.21
C THR A 446 19.22 -34.20 -16.16
N SER A 447 19.23 -33.80 -17.41
CA SER A 447 18.58 -34.54 -18.48
C SER A 447 19.37 -35.83 -18.73
N PRO A 448 18.70 -36.98 -18.91
CA PRO A 448 19.40 -38.23 -19.24
C PRO A 448 19.98 -38.14 -20.64
N SER A 449 21.25 -38.43 -20.75
CA SER A 449 22.03 -38.56 -21.97
C SER A 449 21.40 -39.59 -22.92
N ILE A 450 20.93 -39.14 -24.07
CA ILE A 450 20.60 -40.01 -25.20
C ILE A 450 21.91 -40.40 -25.88
N ILE A 451 22.26 -41.68 -25.77
CA ILE A 451 23.35 -42.32 -26.51
C ILE A 451 22.90 -42.41 -27.96
N SER A 452 23.45 -41.60 -28.85
CA SER A 452 23.35 -41.79 -30.30
C SER A 452 24.51 -42.64 -30.77
N ARG A 453 24.18 -43.83 -31.31
CA ARG A 453 25.10 -44.69 -32.04
C ARG A 453 25.46 -44.08 -33.40
N PRO A 454 26.67 -44.27 -33.90
CA PRO A 454 27.07 -43.83 -35.22
C PRO A 454 26.53 -44.76 -36.30
N ALA A 455 25.89 -44.17 -37.34
CA ALA A 455 25.63 -44.90 -38.58
C ALA A 455 26.74 -44.57 -39.58
N ALA A 456 27.38 -45.63 -40.05
CA ALA A 456 28.36 -45.60 -41.11
C ALA A 456 27.68 -45.80 -42.49
N TYR A 457 28.33 -45.25 -43.57
CA TYR A 457 28.22 -45.56 -44.98
C TYR A 457 26.95 -45.08 -45.73
N LYS A 458 27.03 -44.24 -46.72
CA LYS A 458 27.81 -44.13 -47.97
C LYS A 458 27.81 -42.70 -48.51
#